data_00fff1e738d171d6224fe701ba25202e
#
_entry.id   00fff1e738d171d6224fe701ba25202e
#
_cell.length_a   1.000
_cell.length_b   1.000
_cell.length_c   1.000
_cell.angle_alpha   90.00
_cell.angle_beta   90.00
_cell.angle_gamma   90.00
#
_symmetry.space_group_name_H-M   'P 1'
#
loop_
_entity.id
_entity.type
_entity.pdbx_description
1 polymer ?
#
loop_
_entity_poly.entity_id
_entity_poly.type
_entity_poly.pdbx_seq_one_letter_code
_entity_poly.pdbx_strand_id
1 'polypeptide(L)'
;MIRTTILSALLLSVAATAGAQHITIAKQGHFSVGGQTIQRSGTYDNRKFVGWAEQEETGQSYRADHAFVDFQIPADAHRLPLVYVHGYGGSGVCWQMTPDGREGFATLMLRRGWSSYVVDLPGRGRAGRTSATTTVKPVADEMFWFDIWRIGVWPKYNEGVQFPKDSVSLSQFFREMTPDLSDHRQDVPALGALAHRIGDHILVTHSAGGFPGWMSAMQNS
;
A
#
# COMPACT_ATOMS: atom_id res chain seq x y z
N MET A 1 -50.59 1.10 59.46
CA MET A 1 -49.12 0.76 59.21
C MET A 1 -49.04 0.18 57.81
N ILE A 2 -48.58 0.98 56.86
CA ILE A 2 -48.40 0.59 55.48
C ILE A 2 -46.95 0.22 55.30
N ARG A 3 -46.67 -1.05 55.01
CA ARG A 3 -45.30 -1.51 54.69
C ARG A 3 -45.02 -1.27 53.21
N THR A 4 -44.18 -0.31 52.91
CA THR A 4 -43.67 -0.06 51.55
C THR A 4 -42.56 -1.02 51.26
N THR A 5 -42.75 -1.95 50.33
CA THR A 5 -41.73 -2.85 49.84
C THR A 5 -41.01 -2.16 48.67
N ILE A 6 -39.77 -1.78 48.85
CA ILE A 6 -38.90 -1.23 47.79
C ILE A 6 -38.33 -2.40 46.99
N LEU A 7 -38.78 -2.53 45.75
CA LEU A 7 -38.26 -3.49 44.77
C LEU A 7 -37.03 -2.84 44.10
N SER A 8 -35.84 -3.22 44.52
CA SER A 8 -34.61 -2.77 43.86
C SER A 8 -34.40 -3.58 42.58
N ALA A 9 -34.69 -2.99 41.44
CA ALA A 9 -34.35 -3.55 40.14
C ALA A 9 -32.84 -3.41 39.92
N LEU A 10 -32.13 -4.53 39.99
CA LEU A 10 -30.71 -4.62 39.62
C LEU A 10 -30.64 -4.61 38.09
N LEU A 11 -30.32 -3.47 37.47
CA LEU A 11 -29.96 -3.37 36.07
C LEU A 11 -28.55 -3.95 35.89
N LEU A 12 -28.43 -5.24 35.49
CA LEU A 12 -27.21 -5.79 34.94
C LEU A 12 -26.96 -5.12 33.58
N SER A 13 -26.14 -4.08 33.55
CA SER A 13 -25.52 -3.61 32.33
C SER A 13 -24.52 -4.66 31.85
N VAL A 14 -24.92 -5.50 30.90
CA VAL A 14 -23.98 -6.31 30.11
C VAL A 14 -23.19 -5.32 29.26
N ALA A 15 -22.03 -4.89 29.77
CA ALA A 15 -21.03 -4.26 28.94
C ALA A 15 -20.61 -5.31 27.92
N ALA A 16 -21.15 -5.22 26.70
CA ALA A 16 -20.61 -5.92 25.56
C ALA A 16 -19.16 -5.40 25.39
N THR A 17 -18.20 -6.13 25.91
CA THR A 17 -16.82 -5.94 25.52
C THR A 17 -16.80 -6.20 24.03
N ALA A 18 -16.70 -5.13 23.24
CA ALA A 18 -16.34 -5.25 21.83
C ALA A 18 -14.90 -5.80 21.82
N GLY A 19 -14.77 -7.09 22.04
CA GLY A 19 -13.52 -7.81 21.88
C GLY A 19 -13.06 -7.57 20.45
N ALA A 20 -11.82 -7.14 20.27
CA ALA A 20 -11.24 -6.99 18.95
C ALA A 20 -11.46 -8.32 18.22
N GLN A 21 -12.27 -8.29 17.16
CA GLN A 21 -12.53 -9.48 16.36
C GLN A 21 -11.22 -9.95 15.75
N HIS A 22 -10.72 -11.09 16.19
CA HIS A 22 -9.51 -11.68 15.63
C HIS A 22 -9.71 -12.05 14.16
N ILE A 23 -8.69 -11.81 13.35
CA ILE A 23 -8.66 -12.26 11.97
C ILE A 23 -7.79 -13.52 11.92
N THR A 24 -8.38 -14.64 11.51
CA THR A 24 -7.62 -15.84 11.24
C THR A 24 -7.11 -15.80 9.81
N ILE A 25 -5.81 -15.73 9.65
CA ILE A 25 -5.14 -15.66 8.34
C ILE A 25 -4.73 -17.09 7.93
N ALA A 26 -5.27 -17.58 6.81
CA ALA A 26 -4.89 -18.86 6.23
C ALA A 26 -3.54 -18.76 5.48
N LYS A 27 -3.27 -17.63 4.82
CA LYS A 27 -2.03 -17.42 4.08
C LYS A 27 -1.70 -15.94 4.01
N GLN A 28 -0.44 -15.61 4.16
CA GLN A 28 0.08 -14.25 3.93
C GLN A 28 1.49 -14.30 3.39
N GLY A 29 1.93 -13.20 2.80
CA GLY A 29 3.28 -13.06 2.26
C GLY A 29 3.39 -11.94 1.27
N HIS A 30 4.45 -11.96 0.49
CA HIS A 30 4.68 -11.00 -0.56
C HIS A 30 5.35 -11.65 -1.77
N PHE A 31 5.24 -10.98 -2.91
CA PHE A 31 5.95 -11.36 -4.14
C PHE A 31 6.09 -10.15 -5.06
N SER A 32 6.93 -10.28 -6.07
CA SER A 32 7.02 -9.28 -7.14
C SER A 32 6.44 -9.85 -8.44
N VAL A 33 5.88 -8.98 -9.28
CA VAL A 33 5.29 -9.33 -10.57
C VAL A 33 5.68 -8.33 -11.65
N GLY A 34 5.68 -8.78 -12.90
CA GLY A 34 6.06 -7.95 -14.04
C GLY A 34 7.54 -7.56 -14.01
N GLY A 35 7.81 -6.41 -14.60
CA GLY A 35 9.17 -5.89 -14.72
C GLY A 35 9.98 -6.58 -15.79
N GLN A 36 11.25 -6.26 -15.83
CA GLN A 36 12.17 -6.73 -16.86
C GLN A 36 13.54 -7.10 -16.30
N THR A 37 14.27 -7.89 -17.10
CA THR A 37 15.68 -8.18 -16.83
C THR A 37 16.53 -7.33 -17.75
N ILE A 38 17.37 -6.50 -17.17
CA ILE A 38 18.36 -5.72 -17.89
C ILE A 38 19.69 -6.48 -17.87
N GLN A 39 20.19 -6.80 -19.04
CA GLN A 39 21.49 -7.49 -19.20
C GLN A 39 22.53 -6.51 -19.72
N ARG A 40 23.68 -6.44 -19.05
CA ARG A 40 24.86 -5.74 -19.53
C ARG A 40 25.69 -6.65 -20.43
N SER A 41 26.29 -6.07 -21.47
CA SER A 41 27.15 -6.80 -22.41
C SER A 41 28.41 -7.33 -21.73
N GLY A 42 29.05 -8.36 -22.38
CA GLY A 42 30.29 -8.96 -21.92
C GLY A 42 30.08 -10.17 -21.02
N THR A 43 31.19 -10.64 -20.43
CA THR A 43 31.19 -11.80 -19.52
C THR A 43 31.57 -11.34 -18.13
N TYR A 44 30.76 -11.74 -17.14
CA TYR A 44 31.03 -11.47 -15.74
C TYR A 44 32.31 -12.20 -15.29
N ASP A 45 33.25 -11.46 -14.68
CA ASP A 45 34.47 -12.00 -14.07
C ASP A 45 34.49 -11.68 -12.58
N ASN A 46 34.23 -12.69 -11.74
CA ASN A 46 34.19 -12.54 -10.28
C ASN A 46 35.55 -12.16 -9.66
N ARG A 47 36.68 -12.31 -10.41
CA ARG A 47 37.99 -11.89 -9.94
C ARG A 47 38.17 -10.38 -9.96
N LYS A 48 37.32 -9.67 -10.69
CA LYS A 48 37.29 -8.21 -10.80
C LYS A 48 36.40 -7.53 -9.75
N PHE A 49 35.92 -8.26 -8.75
CA PHE A 49 35.17 -7.67 -7.66
C PHE A 49 36.10 -6.82 -6.78
N VAL A 50 35.92 -5.49 -6.84
CA VAL A 50 36.80 -4.52 -6.15
C VAL A 50 36.12 -3.90 -4.91
N GLY A 51 34.89 -4.27 -4.59
CA GLY A 51 34.20 -3.77 -3.40
C GLY A 51 32.77 -3.27 -3.68
N TRP A 52 32.12 -2.75 -2.65
CA TRP A 52 30.71 -2.35 -2.72
C TRP A 52 30.46 -1.02 -3.44
N ALA A 53 31.47 -0.16 -3.49
CA ALA A 53 31.32 1.20 -4.02
C ALA A 53 31.46 1.29 -5.55
N GLU A 54 32.25 0.39 -6.14
CA GLU A 54 32.53 0.39 -7.58
C GLU A 54 32.34 -1.03 -8.11
N GLN A 55 31.15 -1.34 -8.61
CA GLN A 55 30.88 -2.61 -9.27
C GLN A 55 31.00 -2.44 -10.78
N GLU A 56 31.86 -3.26 -11.39
CA GLU A 56 31.91 -3.38 -12.84
C GLU A 56 30.61 -4.02 -13.33
N GLU A 57 29.88 -3.35 -14.23
CA GLU A 57 28.60 -3.84 -14.75
C GLU A 57 28.73 -4.92 -15.83
N THR A 58 29.94 -5.14 -16.37
CA THR A 58 30.19 -6.04 -17.50
C THR A 58 29.67 -7.46 -17.25
N GLY A 59 28.79 -7.93 -18.12
CA GLY A 59 28.20 -9.27 -18.04
C GLY A 59 27.20 -9.48 -16.90
N GLN A 60 26.89 -8.45 -16.12
CA GLN A 60 25.92 -8.52 -15.03
C GLN A 60 24.48 -8.26 -15.50
N SER A 61 23.51 -8.63 -14.70
CA SER A 61 22.10 -8.33 -14.93
C SER A 61 21.41 -7.85 -13.66
N TYR A 62 20.33 -7.11 -13.85
CA TYR A 62 19.45 -6.74 -12.73
C TYR A 62 17.98 -6.84 -13.13
N ARG A 63 17.15 -7.04 -12.13
CA ARG A 63 15.68 -7.02 -12.25
C ARG A 63 15.18 -5.64 -11.86
N ALA A 64 14.33 -5.04 -12.71
CA ALA A 64 13.78 -3.70 -12.47
C ALA A 64 12.31 -3.62 -12.91
N ASP A 65 11.66 -2.53 -12.53
CA ASP A 65 10.33 -2.13 -12.99
C ASP A 65 9.21 -3.15 -12.67
N HIS A 66 9.42 -3.98 -11.65
CA HIS A 66 8.40 -4.87 -11.11
C HIS A 66 7.52 -4.13 -10.10
N ALA A 67 6.25 -4.55 -9.98
CA ALA A 67 5.44 -4.22 -8.82
C ALA A 67 5.77 -5.13 -7.65
N PHE A 68 5.65 -4.61 -6.44
CA PHE A 68 5.67 -5.40 -5.20
C PHE A 68 4.24 -5.60 -4.71
N VAL A 69 3.91 -6.80 -4.27
CA VAL A 69 2.57 -7.17 -3.81
C VAL A 69 2.66 -7.81 -2.44
N ASP A 70 2.00 -7.21 -1.48
CA ASP A 70 1.78 -7.77 -0.15
C ASP A 70 0.39 -8.38 -0.10
N PHE A 71 0.22 -9.59 0.45
CA PHE A 71 -1.09 -10.22 0.48
C PHE A 71 -1.42 -10.92 1.80
N GLN A 72 -2.70 -10.91 2.12
CA GLN A 72 -3.30 -11.65 3.23
C GLN A 72 -4.61 -12.30 2.77
N ILE A 73 -4.78 -13.58 3.12
CA ILE A 73 -5.95 -14.39 2.79
C ILE A 73 -6.56 -14.87 4.10
N PRO A 74 -7.77 -14.45 4.47
CA PRO A 74 -8.45 -14.94 5.67
C PRO A 74 -8.89 -16.40 5.49
N ALA A 75 -9.12 -17.11 6.61
CA ALA A 75 -9.50 -18.52 6.59
C ALA A 75 -10.79 -18.79 5.80
N ASP A 76 -11.79 -17.89 5.96
CA ASP A 76 -13.07 -17.98 5.27
C ASP A 76 -13.18 -16.94 4.15
N ALA A 77 -12.24 -16.99 3.19
CA ALA A 77 -12.12 -16.00 2.14
C ALA A 77 -13.27 -16.06 1.13
N HIS A 78 -13.78 -14.88 0.76
CA HIS A 78 -14.63 -14.75 -0.43
C HIS A 78 -13.89 -15.19 -1.71
N ARG A 79 -14.66 -15.61 -2.73
CA ARG A 79 -14.10 -16.13 -3.99
C ARG A 79 -13.16 -15.16 -4.70
N LEU A 80 -13.54 -13.89 -4.76
CA LEU A 80 -12.73 -12.86 -5.44
C LEU A 80 -11.91 -12.05 -4.43
N PRO A 81 -10.59 -11.96 -4.59
CA PRO A 81 -9.77 -11.08 -3.76
C PRO A 81 -9.92 -9.61 -4.17
N LEU A 82 -9.57 -8.71 -3.26
CA LEU A 82 -9.43 -7.27 -3.53
C LEU A 82 -7.96 -6.95 -3.82
N VAL A 83 -7.72 -6.23 -4.91
CA VAL A 83 -6.41 -5.70 -5.28
C VAL A 83 -6.43 -4.19 -5.13
N TYR A 84 -5.57 -3.65 -4.28
CA TYR A 84 -5.50 -2.24 -3.96
C TYR A 84 -4.33 -1.56 -4.65
N VAL A 85 -4.62 -0.53 -5.45
CA VAL A 85 -3.63 0.27 -6.18
C VAL A 85 -3.65 1.70 -5.66
N HIS A 86 -2.50 2.17 -5.19
CA HIS A 86 -2.34 3.51 -4.60
C HIS A 86 -2.36 4.62 -5.64
N GLY A 87 -2.49 5.87 -5.17
CA GLY A 87 -2.39 7.09 -5.97
C GLY A 87 -0.98 7.69 -6.00
N TYR A 88 -0.91 8.94 -6.47
CA TYR A 88 0.32 9.72 -6.52
C TYR A 88 0.84 10.05 -5.12
N GLY A 89 2.16 10.13 -4.99
CA GLY A 89 2.85 10.53 -3.76
C GLY A 89 2.97 9.44 -2.69
N GLY A 90 2.17 8.35 -2.77
CA GLY A 90 2.16 7.29 -1.79
C GLY A 90 2.58 5.93 -2.33
N SER A 91 2.39 4.92 -1.52
CA SER A 91 2.56 3.49 -1.82
C SER A 91 1.36 2.71 -1.29
N GLY A 92 1.40 1.38 -1.37
CA GLY A 92 0.36 0.51 -0.83
C GLY A 92 0.06 0.70 0.67
N VAL A 93 0.97 1.30 1.42
CA VAL A 93 0.81 1.56 2.86
C VAL A 93 -0.49 2.32 3.16
N CYS A 94 -0.91 3.24 2.28
CA CYS A 94 -2.13 4.04 2.45
C CYS A 94 -3.43 3.19 2.54
N TRP A 95 -3.39 1.95 2.09
CA TRP A 95 -4.50 1.00 2.19
C TRP A 95 -4.47 0.16 3.46
N GLN A 96 -3.28 0.03 4.10
CA GLN A 96 -3.07 -0.85 5.24
C GLN A 96 -3.41 -0.18 6.57
N MET A 97 -3.04 1.09 6.73
CA MET A 97 -3.21 1.85 7.96
C MET A 97 -3.39 3.34 7.66
N THR A 98 -4.05 4.06 8.58
CA THR A 98 -4.06 5.52 8.58
C THR A 98 -2.89 6.07 9.39
N PRO A 99 -2.45 7.32 9.16
CA PRO A 99 -1.30 7.90 9.88
C PRO A 99 -1.45 7.95 11.40
N ASP A 100 -2.67 7.93 11.92
CA ASP A 100 -3.00 7.89 13.35
C ASP A 100 -3.14 6.46 13.90
N GLY A 101 -2.78 5.43 13.12
CA GLY A 101 -2.74 4.04 13.54
C GLY A 101 -4.06 3.29 13.49
N ARG A 102 -5.14 3.88 12.95
CA ARG A 102 -6.38 3.13 12.69
C ARG A 102 -6.20 2.17 11.51
N GLU A 103 -6.99 1.10 11.50
CA GLU A 103 -7.00 0.13 10.41
C GLU A 103 -7.40 0.79 9.08
N GLY A 104 -6.61 0.51 8.05
CA GLY A 104 -6.93 0.90 6.68
C GLY A 104 -7.93 -0.06 6.02
N PHE A 105 -8.34 0.27 4.79
CA PHE A 105 -9.33 -0.52 4.05
C PHE A 105 -8.93 -1.98 3.87
N ALA A 106 -7.65 -2.27 3.67
CA ALA A 106 -7.16 -3.65 3.53
C ALA A 106 -7.54 -4.50 4.75
N THR A 107 -7.26 -4.02 5.97
CA THR A 107 -7.59 -4.72 7.21
C THR A 107 -9.09 -4.76 7.47
N LEU A 108 -9.81 -3.66 7.21
CA LEU A 108 -11.27 -3.61 7.37
C LEU A 108 -11.99 -4.62 6.48
N MET A 109 -11.47 -4.88 5.27
CA MET A 109 -12.04 -5.86 4.36
C MET A 109 -11.62 -7.29 4.70
N LEU A 110 -10.40 -7.50 5.23
CA LEU A 110 -10.00 -8.80 5.79
C LEU A 110 -10.95 -9.26 6.90
N ARG A 111 -11.39 -8.35 7.79
CA ARG A 111 -12.39 -8.65 8.83
C ARG A 111 -13.75 -9.08 8.26
N ARG A 112 -14.02 -8.74 7.00
CA ARG A 112 -15.23 -9.10 6.26
C ARG A 112 -15.03 -10.31 5.33
N GLY A 113 -13.93 -11.03 5.47
CA GLY A 113 -13.64 -12.23 4.68
C GLY A 113 -13.08 -11.94 3.27
N TRP A 114 -12.62 -10.74 2.98
CA TRP A 114 -12.02 -10.43 1.68
C TRP A 114 -10.50 -10.61 1.74
N SER A 115 -9.96 -11.42 0.84
CA SER A 115 -8.51 -11.46 0.63
C SER A 115 -8.02 -10.11 0.13
N SER A 116 -6.87 -9.69 0.61
CA SER A 116 -6.29 -8.37 0.32
C SER A 116 -4.93 -8.53 -0.36
N TYR A 117 -4.77 -7.89 -1.51
CA TYR A 117 -3.52 -7.76 -2.24
C TYR A 117 -3.19 -6.29 -2.39
N VAL A 118 -2.17 -5.82 -1.69
CA VAL A 118 -1.77 -4.41 -1.67
C VAL A 118 -0.55 -4.24 -2.56
N VAL A 119 -0.67 -3.38 -3.56
CA VAL A 119 0.33 -3.20 -4.61
C VAL A 119 1.12 -1.92 -4.38
N ASP A 120 2.44 -2.02 -4.43
CA ASP A 120 3.33 -0.90 -4.72
C ASP A 120 3.67 -0.96 -6.21
N LEU A 121 3.24 0.05 -6.97
CA LEU A 121 3.53 0.15 -8.41
C LEU A 121 5.04 0.28 -8.66
N PRO A 122 5.54 -0.07 -9.86
CA PRO A 122 6.94 0.07 -10.23
C PRO A 122 7.51 1.45 -9.86
N GLY A 123 8.68 1.47 -9.23
CA GLY A 123 9.34 2.69 -8.78
C GLY A 123 8.74 3.35 -7.52
N ARG A 124 7.80 2.69 -6.85
CA ARG A 124 7.17 3.18 -5.62
C ARG A 124 7.43 2.25 -4.43
N GLY A 125 7.47 2.82 -3.24
CA GLY A 125 7.54 2.09 -1.98
C GLY A 125 8.59 0.96 -2.01
N ARG A 126 8.14 -0.27 -1.83
CA ARG A 126 8.98 -1.49 -1.82
C ARG A 126 9.39 -1.97 -3.24
N ALA A 127 8.82 -1.38 -4.29
CA ALA A 127 9.12 -1.68 -5.71
C ALA A 127 10.13 -0.68 -6.30
N GLY A 128 11.10 -0.23 -5.52
CA GLY A 128 11.97 0.90 -5.85
C GLY A 128 13.04 0.66 -6.91
N ARG A 129 13.25 -0.57 -7.42
CA ARG A 129 14.28 -0.82 -8.44
C ARG A 129 13.75 -0.52 -9.84
N THR A 130 14.38 0.45 -10.52
CA THR A 130 13.93 0.95 -11.82
C THR A 130 15.02 0.83 -12.89
N SER A 131 14.60 0.76 -14.16
CA SER A 131 15.46 0.91 -15.33
C SER A 131 15.47 2.35 -15.88
N ALA A 132 14.55 3.19 -15.40
CA ALA A 132 14.50 4.59 -15.80
C ALA A 132 15.70 5.37 -15.25
N THR A 133 16.21 6.30 -16.04
CA THR A 133 17.20 7.27 -15.55
C THR A 133 16.49 8.24 -14.63
N THR A 134 16.75 8.12 -13.34
CA THR A 134 16.13 8.96 -12.33
C THR A 134 17.14 9.41 -11.29
N THR A 135 16.88 10.57 -10.69
CA THR A 135 17.65 11.10 -9.58
C THR A 135 16.71 11.46 -8.45
N VAL A 136 16.87 10.81 -7.31
CA VAL A 136 16.16 11.21 -6.08
C VAL A 136 16.94 12.35 -5.45
N LYS A 137 16.31 13.53 -5.41
CA LYS A 137 16.86 14.69 -4.70
C LYS A 137 16.10 14.89 -3.40
N PRO A 138 16.77 15.32 -2.32
CA PRO A 138 16.07 15.81 -1.13
C PRO A 138 15.18 16.99 -1.52
N VAL A 139 13.90 16.89 -1.25
CA VAL A 139 12.91 17.94 -1.55
C VAL A 139 12.16 18.28 -0.27
N ALA A 140 12.08 19.57 0.04
CA ALA A 140 11.29 20.07 1.16
C ALA A 140 9.86 20.32 0.66
N ASP A 141 9.00 19.33 0.71
CA ASP A 141 7.67 19.34 0.09
C ASP A 141 6.50 18.99 1.04
N GLU A 142 6.75 18.92 2.35
CA GLU A 142 5.71 18.56 3.34
C GLU A 142 4.51 19.51 3.29
N MET A 143 4.73 20.82 3.18
CA MET A 143 3.66 21.83 3.07
C MET A 143 2.86 21.65 1.79
N PHE A 144 3.55 21.33 0.69
CA PHE A 144 2.89 20.98 -0.58
C PHE A 144 1.97 19.77 -0.42
N TRP A 145 2.40 18.69 0.25
CA TRP A 145 1.55 17.51 0.49
C TRP A 145 0.35 17.84 1.37
N PHE A 146 0.53 18.68 2.39
CA PHE A 146 -0.56 19.13 3.25
C PHE A 146 -1.65 19.85 2.45
N ASP A 147 -1.25 20.76 1.56
CA ASP A 147 -2.16 21.58 0.77
C ASP A 147 -2.81 20.78 -0.38
N ILE A 148 -2.03 20.03 -1.15
CA ILE A 148 -2.54 19.28 -2.32
C ILE A 148 -3.52 18.19 -1.93
N TRP A 149 -3.33 17.55 -0.77
CA TRP A 149 -4.27 16.57 -0.22
C TRP A 149 -5.44 17.19 0.54
N ARG A 150 -5.55 18.51 0.52
CA ARG A 150 -6.67 19.26 1.10
C ARG A 150 -6.85 19.05 2.61
N ILE A 151 -5.76 18.77 3.31
CA ILE A 151 -5.75 18.73 4.78
C ILE A 151 -6.01 20.16 5.30
N GLY A 152 -5.46 21.15 4.60
CA GLY A 152 -5.65 22.55 4.88
C GLY A 152 -4.92 23.44 3.90
N VAL A 153 -4.62 24.65 4.38
CA VAL A 153 -3.63 25.57 3.81
C VAL A 153 -2.60 25.82 4.91
N TRP A 154 -1.40 25.29 4.73
CA TRP A 154 -0.38 25.25 5.77
C TRP A 154 -0.21 26.60 6.52
N PRO A 155 -0.14 26.59 7.86
CA PRO A 155 -0.31 25.44 8.79
C PRO A 155 -1.77 25.25 9.29
N LYS A 156 -2.75 25.83 8.63
CA LYS A 156 -4.15 25.82 9.02
C LYS A 156 -4.90 24.63 8.43
N TYR A 157 -5.50 23.81 9.27
CA TYR A 157 -6.41 22.74 8.85
C TYR A 157 -7.71 23.28 8.33
N ASN A 158 -8.29 22.64 7.32
CA ASN A 158 -9.64 22.95 6.86
C ASN A 158 -10.68 22.64 7.95
N GLU A 159 -11.75 23.41 7.95
CA GLU A 159 -12.88 23.13 8.83
C GLU A 159 -13.52 21.79 8.46
N GLY A 160 -13.83 20.96 9.49
CA GLY A 160 -14.45 19.65 9.31
C GLY A 160 -13.53 18.57 8.71
N VAL A 161 -12.24 18.86 8.41
CA VAL A 161 -11.32 17.82 7.93
C VAL A 161 -11.20 16.70 8.96
N GLN A 162 -11.30 15.46 8.47
CA GLN A 162 -11.23 14.26 9.32
C GLN A 162 -9.80 13.79 9.56
N PHE A 163 -8.81 14.51 9.06
CA PHE A 163 -7.40 14.21 9.32
C PHE A 163 -7.05 14.52 10.78
N PRO A 164 -6.29 13.64 11.47
CA PRO A 164 -5.84 13.87 12.84
C PRO A 164 -4.97 15.12 12.92
N LYS A 165 -5.20 15.98 13.94
CA LYS A 165 -4.52 17.28 14.05
C LYS A 165 -3.31 17.26 14.97
N ASP A 166 -2.92 16.10 15.47
CA ASP A 166 -1.72 15.94 16.28
C ASP A 166 -0.45 15.84 15.41
N SER A 167 0.67 16.22 16.00
CA SER A 167 1.95 16.27 15.29
C SER A 167 2.52 14.89 14.94
N VAL A 168 2.14 13.84 15.69
CA VAL A 168 2.64 12.48 15.45
C VAL A 168 1.99 11.93 14.19
N SER A 169 0.67 12.02 14.06
CA SER A 169 -0.07 11.61 12.87
C SER A 169 0.36 12.40 11.64
N LEU A 170 0.57 13.72 11.78
CA LEU A 170 1.05 14.55 10.67
C LEU A 170 2.46 14.15 10.24
N SER A 171 3.36 13.90 11.18
CA SER A 171 4.71 13.41 10.88
C SER A 171 4.69 12.04 10.20
N GLN A 172 3.80 11.14 10.63
CA GLN A 172 3.64 9.83 9.99
C GLN A 172 3.15 9.96 8.55
N PHE A 173 2.17 10.81 8.31
CA PHE A 173 1.67 11.11 6.96
C PHE A 173 2.80 11.58 6.01
N PHE A 174 3.62 12.54 6.45
CA PHE A 174 4.74 13.02 5.63
C PHE A 174 5.77 11.93 5.33
N ARG A 175 6.03 11.03 6.28
CA ARG A 175 6.93 9.88 6.09
C ARG A 175 6.41 8.81 5.15
N GLU A 176 5.11 8.78 4.89
CA GLU A 176 4.49 7.86 3.93
C GLU A 176 4.57 8.35 2.49
N MET A 177 4.94 9.62 2.29
CA MET A 177 5.20 10.15 0.97
C MET A 177 6.48 9.55 0.40
N THR A 178 6.38 8.93 -0.77
CA THR A 178 7.48 8.23 -1.43
C THR A 178 7.90 8.92 -2.71
N PRO A 179 9.20 8.94 -3.05
CA PRO A 179 9.65 9.42 -4.33
C PRO A 179 9.08 8.55 -5.46
N ASP A 180 8.97 9.14 -6.64
CA ASP A 180 8.63 8.44 -7.87
C ASP A 180 9.90 8.18 -8.68
N LEU A 181 10.23 6.90 -8.83
CA LEU A 181 11.42 6.44 -9.55
C LEU A 181 11.07 5.86 -10.92
N SER A 182 9.81 5.89 -11.32
CA SER A 182 9.28 5.26 -12.52
C SER A 182 9.00 6.30 -13.62
N ASP A 183 8.98 5.83 -14.85
CA ASP A 183 8.41 6.54 -15.99
C ASP A 183 6.99 6.06 -16.33
N HIS A 184 6.38 5.27 -15.44
CA HIS A 184 5.02 4.72 -15.51
C HIS A 184 4.72 3.75 -16.67
N ARG A 185 5.66 3.49 -17.57
CA ARG A 185 5.45 2.57 -18.70
C ARG A 185 5.18 1.13 -18.28
N GLN A 186 5.64 0.76 -17.08
CA GLN A 186 5.50 -0.60 -16.56
C GLN A 186 4.33 -0.79 -15.59
N ASP A 187 3.57 0.25 -15.28
CA ASP A 187 2.44 0.16 -14.33
C ASP A 187 1.35 -0.79 -14.86
N VAL A 188 0.93 -0.61 -16.10
CA VAL A 188 -0.09 -1.48 -16.74
C VAL A 188 0.41 -2.91 -16.93
N PRO A 189 1.59 -3.16 -17.52
CA PRO A 189 2.15 -4.51 -17.63
C PRO A 189 2.30 -5.22 -16.28
N ALA A 190 2.71 -4.52 -15.23
CA ALA A 190 2.87 -5.11 -13.90
C ALA A 190 1.51 -5.53 -13.28
N LEU A 191 0.46 -4.71 -13.43
CA LEU A 191 -0.89 -5.07 -13.01
C LEU A 191 -1.46 -6.23 -13.85
N GLY A 192 -1.19 -6.28 -15.15
CA GLY A 192 -1.53 -7.42 -16.01
C GLY A 192 -0.84 -8.71 -15.54
N ALA A 193 0.45 -8.65 -15.21
CA ALA A 193 1.18 -9.78 -14.65
C ALA A 193 0.60 -10.24 -13.30
N LEU A 194 0.10 -9.31 -12.48
CA LEU A 194 -0.62 -9.65 -11.26
C LEU A 194 -1.94 -10.37 -11.57
N ALA A 195 -2.74 -9.85 -12.50
CA ALA A 195 -3.99 -10.45 -12.93
C ALA A 195 -3.79 -11.90 -13.41
N HIS A 196 -2.79 -12.14 -14.24
CA HIS A 196 -2.42 -13.50 -14.69
C HIS A 196 -2.01 -14.42 -13.53
N ARG A 197 -1.36 -13.89 -12.50
CA ARG A 197 -0.89 -14.69 -11.36
C ARG A 197 -2.00 -15.10 -10.39
N ILE A 198 -2.97 -14.21 -10.14
CA ILE A 198 -4.00 -14.43 -9.12
C ILE A 198 -5.37 -14.80 -9.69
N GLY A 199 -5.58 -14.61 -11.00
CA GLY A 199 -6.86 -14.83 -11.67
C GLY A 199 -7.88 -13.71 -11.41
N ASP A 200 -9.16 -14.05 -11.46
CA ASP A 200 -10.27 -13.12 -11.27
C ASP A 200 -10.17 -12.38 -9.92
N HIS A 201 -10.32 -11.08 -9.96
CA HIS A 201 -10.23 -10.23 -8.77
C HIS A 201 -11.06 -8.94 -8.92
N ILE A 202 -11.24 -8.24 -7.84
CA ILE A 202 -11.84 -6.91 -7.79
C ILE A 202 -10.72 -5.89 -7.64
N LEU A 203 -10.57 -5.01 -8.62
CA LEU A 203 -9.56 -3.96 -8.60
C LEU A 203 -10.10 -2.71 -7.90
N VAL A 204 -9.39 -2.26 -6.90
CA VAL A 204 -9.69 -1.04 -6.12
C VAL A 204 -8.56 -0.05 -6.35
N THR A 205 -8.85 1.05 -7.01
CA THR A 205 -7.85 2.06 -7.37
C THR A 205 -8.14 3.40 -6.71
N HIS A 206 -7.10 4.19 -6.51
CA HIS A 206 -7.21 5.56 -6.03
C HIS A 206 -6.43 6.52 -6.92
N SER A 207 -7.07 7.64 -7.31
CA SER A 207 -6.43 8.78 -7.96
C SER A 207 -5.57 8.39 -9.17
N ALA A 208 -4.26 8.66 -9.16
CA ALA A 208 -3.34 8.32 -10.25
C ALA A 208 -3.27 6.82 -10.57
N GLY A 209 -3.54 5.94 -9.60
CA GLY A 209 -3.64 4.49 -9.82
C GLY A 209 -4.87 4.08 -10.64
N GLY A 210 -5.82 4.99 -10.84
CA GLY A 210 -7.02 4.74 -11.66
C GLY A 210 -6.68 4.46 -13.13
N PHE A 211 -5.81 5.26 -13.72
CA PHE A 211 -5.43 5.07 -15.13
C PHE A 211 -4.81 3.70 -15.42
N PRO A 212 -3.70 3.30 -14.75
CA PRO A 212 -3.13 1.98 -15.00
C PRO A 212 -4.07 0.84 -14.60
N GLY A 213 -4.91 1.03 -13.58
CA GLY A 213 -5.91 0.05 -13.19
C GLY A 213 -6.95 -0.21 -14.28
N TRP A 214 -7.56 0.84 -14.82
CA TRP A 214 -8.52 0.74 -15.94
C TRP A 214 -7.88 0.12 -17.18
N MET A 215 -6.69 0.58 -17.56
CA MET A 215 -6.00 0.05 -18.74
C MET A 215 -5.67 -1.43 -18.57
N SER A 216 -5.20 -1.83 -17.38
CA SER A 216 -4.94 -3.25 -17.10
C SER A 216 -6.22 -4.10 -17.16
N ALA A 217 -7.32 -3.63 -16.59
CA ALA A 217 -8.59 -4.35 -16.65
C ALA A 217 -9.09 -4.54 -18.09
N MET A 218 -8.99 -3.49 -18.93
CA MET A 218 -9.41 -3.57 -20.34
C MET A 218 -8.54 -4.51 -21.17
N GLN A 219 -7.26 -4.68 -20.82
CA GLN A 219 -6.33 -5.55 -21.57
C GLN A 219 -6.36 -7.01 -21.11
N ASN A 220 -6.91 -7.29 -19.92
CA ASN A 220 -6.92 -8.63 -19.33
C ASN A 220 -8.35 -9.14 -19.01
N SER A 221 -9.35 -8.59 -19.65
CA SER A 221 -10.77 -9.00 -19.54
C SER A 221 -11.09 -10.21 -20.43
#